data_5ad734d0096f48214b14159ceac6e676
#
_entry.id   5ad734d0096f48214b14159ceac6e676
#
_cell.length_a   1.000
_cell.length_b   1.000
_cell.length_c   1.000
_cell.angle_alpha   90.00
_cell.angle_beta   90.00
_cell.angle_gamma   90.00
#
_symmetry.space_group_name_H-M   'P 1'
#
loop_
_entity.id
_entity.type
_entity.pdbx_description
1 polymer ?
#
loop_
_entity_poly.entity_id
_entity_poly.type
_entity_poly.pdbx_seq_one_letter_code
_entity_poly.pdbx_strand_id
1 'polypeptide(L)'
;MNTYELIAPCHFGLDSVLKRVVYDLGSDISSVEDGKVTFVGDSEAICRANINLRTTERILIKVGQFKAETFTELFDNTKALEWENYIPKNGKFWVTKANSVNSKLFSSSDIQSIVKKAIVERLKEHYRIGWFEEDGDSYPIRVTIMKDIVTIALDTSGDSLHKRGYRPAAGKAPISETLAAALIMLTPWRGDRILVDPFCGSGTFPIEAAMIAANIAPGMNRKFTAQKWTNIIDKQLWYDAVDEAEDMINLDVETDIQGFDIDADVIRKARSNAENAGVEKLIHFQERSVADLSHHKKYGFIITNPPYGERLEDKETLPGIYSAFGRQFAKLDSWSAYMITSYEDAVKYFGRKPDKNRKIYNGMLKTYFYSFQGPKPPKKEKGQER
;
A
#
# COMPACT_ATOMS: atom_id res chain seq x y z
N MET A 1 6.01 -22.52 18.62
CA MET A 1 5.46 -21.89 17.39
C MET A 1 6.62 -21.59 16.45
N ASN A 2 6.45 -21.82 15.16
CA ASN A 2 7.50 -21.47 14.21
C ASN A 2 7.54 -19.95 14.06
N THR A 3 8.74 -19.39 14.04
CA THR A 3 8.98 -17.96 13.83
C THR A 3 9.51 -17.74 12.43
N TYR A 4 9.01 -16.73 11.73
CA TYR A 4 9.33 -16.40 10.35
C TYR A 4 9.91 -14.99 10.25
N GLU A 5 10.84 -14.77 9.31
CA GLU A 5 11.14 -13.43 8.84
C GLU A 5 10.11 -13.05 7.76
N LEU A 6 9.36 -11.99 8.02
CA LEU A 6 8.32 -11.48 7.14
C LEU A 6 8.79 -10.21 6.44
N ILE A 7 8.60 -10.15 5.13
CA ILE A 7 8.96 -8.98 4.31
C ILE A 7 7.69 -8.29 3.86
N ALA A 8 7.58 -7.00 4.16
CA ALA A 8 6.54 -6.11 3.68
C ALA A 8 7.14 -5.10 2.70
N PRO A 9 6.98 -5.27 1.37
CA PRO A 9 7.40 -4.28 0.39
C PRO A 9 6.44 -3.09 0.35
N CYS A 10 6.97 -1.88 0.17
CA CYS A 10 6.20 -0.65 0.03
C CYS A 10 6.69 0.20 -1.15
N HIS A 11 5.98 1.28 -1.44
CA HIS A 11 6.46 2.28 -2.38
C HIS A 11 7.76 2.91 -1.88
N PHE A 12 8.71 3.07 -2.78
CA PHE A 12 10.01 3.66 -2.49
C PHE A 12 9.88 5.04 -1.83
N GLY A 13 10.59 5.24 -0.73
CA GLY A 13 10.53 6.46 0.06
C GLY A 13 9.39 6.52 1.09
N LEU A 14 8.61 5.44 1.27
CA LEU A 14 7.54 5.33 2.27
C LEU A 14 7.82 4.28 3.35
N ASP A 15 9.05 3.74 3.39
CA ASP A 15 9.52 2.77 4.37
C ASP A 15 9.37 3.24 5.82
N SER A 16 9.57 4.52 6.09
CA SER A 16 9.38 5.10 7.43
C SER A 16 7.92 5.07 7.91
N VAL A 17 6.96 5.20 6.98
CA VAL A 17 5.53 5.07 7.29
C VAL A 17 5.21 3.61 7.59
N LEU A 18 5.63 2.70 6.71
CA LEU A 18 5.43 1.27 6.90
C LEU A 18 6.09 0.77 8.20
N LYS A 19 7.33 1.20 8.49
CA LYS A 19 8.01 0.91 9.75
C LYS A 19 7.13 1.22 10.96
N ARG A 20 6.52 2.41 10.98
CA ARG A 20 5.65 2.80 12.10
C ARG A 20 4.43 1.90 12.20
N VAL A 21 3.78 1.58 11.07
CA VAL A 21 2.59 0.71 11.08
C VAL A 21 2.91 -0.71 11.53
N VAL A 22 4.05 -1.27 11.12
CA VAL A 22 4.52 -2.57 11.58
C VAL A 22 4.82 -2.55 13.08
N TYR A 23 5.45 -1.48 13.58
CA TYR A 23 5.71 -1.30 15.00
C TYR A 23 4.41 -1.18 15.82
N ASP A 24 3.45 -0.37 15.33
CA ASP A 24 2.15 -0.17 15.98
C ASP A 24 1.32 -1.47 16.01
N LEU A 25 1.56 -2.41 15.06
CA LEU A 25 0.96 -3.74 15.05
C LEU A 25 1.59 -4.68 16.09
N GLY A 26 2.65 -4.26 16.79
CA GLY A 26 3.33 -5.02 17.84
C GLY A 26 4.40 -5.99 17.32
N SER A 27 4.86 -5.84 16.09
CA SER A 27 5.87 -6.73 15.49
C SER A 27 7.30 -6.22 15.69
N ASP A 28 8.25 -7.14 15.93
CA ASP A 28 9.67 -6.84 16.06
C ASP A 28 10.34 -6.65 14.71
N ILE A 29 10.79 -5.42 14.43
CA ILE A 29 11.42 -5.06 13.16
C ILE A 29 12.87 -5.49 13.15
N SER A 30 13.24 -6.37 12.20
CA SER A 30 14.63 -6.83 12.02
C SER A 30 15.45 -5.95 11.07
N SER A 31 14.82 -5.40 10.01
CA SER A 31 15.49 -4.45 9.11
C SER A 31 14.54 -3.49 8.41
N VAL A 32 15.06 -2.33 8.05
CA VAL A 32 14.38 -1.34 7.19
C VAL A 32 15.31 -1.00 6.06
N GLU A 33 14.88 -1.25 4.84
CA GLU A 33 15.62 -0.98 3.62
C GLU A 33 14.72 -0.16 2.67
N ASP A 34 15.33 0.44 1.67
CA ASP A 34 14.59 1.20 0.66
C ASP A 34 13.50 0.32 0.01
N GLY A 35 12.23 0.69 0.22
CA GLY A 35 11.07 0.02 -0.36
C GLY A 35 10.65 -1.28 0.34
N LYS A 36 11.19 -1.61 1.52
CA LYS A 36 10.70 -2.76 2.31
C LYS A 36 11.02 -2.64 3.80
N VAL A 37 10.19 -3.27 4.61
CA VAL A 37 10.43 -3.51 6.03
C VAL A 37 10.41 -5.01 6.27
N THR A 38 11.41 -5.53 6.99
CA THR A 38 11.46 -6.93 7.42
C THR A 38 11.24 -6.97 8.93
N PHE A 39 10.40 -7.88 9.37
CA PHE A 39 10.04 -8.06 10.77
C PHE A 39 9.89 -9.54 11.11
N VAL A 40 9.93 -9.86 12.39
CA VAL A 40 9.81 -11.24 12.88
C VAL A 40 8.40 -11.47 13.41
N GLY A 41 7.84 -12.62 13.08
CA GLY A 41 6.52 -13.01 13.57
C GLY A 41 6.24 -14.48 13.35
N ASP A 42 5.17 -14.97 13.94
CA ASP A 42 4.66 -16.32 13.81
C ASP A 42 3.50 -16.39 12.79
N SER A 43 2.76 -17.48 12.80
CA SER A 43 1.61 -17.66 11.91
C SER A 43 0.48 -16.65 12.17
N GLU A 44 0.28 -16.23 13.42
CA GLU A 44 -0.68 -15.19 13.77
C GLU A 44 -0.25 -13.83 13.18
N ALA A 45 1.04 -13.48 13.30
CA ALA A 45 1.58 -12.26 12.73
C ALA A 45 1.40 -12.18 11.19
N ILE A 46 1.45 -13.33 10.48
CA ILE A 46 1.15 -13.38 9.04
C ILE A 46 -0.30 -12.96 8.78
N CYS A 47 -1.26 -13.50 9.56
CA CYS A 47 -2.68 -13.17 9.42
C CYS A 47 -2.93 -11.69 9.72
N ARG A 48 -2.48 -11.21 10.88
CA ARG A 48 -2.64 -9.81 11.31
C ARG A 48 -2.00 -8.82 10.35
N ALA A 49 -0.80 -9.12 9.82
CA ALA A 49 -0.11 -8.27 8.86
C ALA A 49 -0.88 -8.15 7.53
N ASN A 50 -1.41 -9.25 6.98
CA ASN A 50 -2.21 -9.22 5.76
C ASN A 50 -3.52 -8.43 5.92
N ILE A 51 -4.16 -8.51 7.09
CA ILE A 51 -5.43 -7.85 7.39
C ILE A 51 -5.22 -6.36 7.68
N ASN A 52 -4.21 -6.00 8.48
CA ASN A 52 -4.09 -4.67 9.06
C ASN A 52 -3.11 -3.73 8.31
N LEU A 53 -2.06 -4.25 7.64
CA LEU A 53 -1.07 -3.38 7.02
C LEU A 53 -1.60 -2.71 5.74
N ARG A 54 -1.89 -1.41 5.84
CA ARG A 54 -2.51 -0.62 4.77
C ARG A 54 -1.54 0.02 3.78
N THR A 55 -0.24 0.02 4.07
CA THR A 55 0.79 0.73 3.29
C THR A 55 1.77 -0.19 2.57
N THR A 56 1.57 -1.51 2.67
CA THR A 56 2.35 -2.53 1.96
C THR A 56 1.55 -3.16 0.82
N GLU A 57 2.27 -3.62 -0.20
CA GLU A 57 1.67 -4.30 -1.34
C GLU A 57 1.46 -5.80 -1.10
N ARG A 58 2.22 -6.41 -0.18
CA ARG A 58 2.21 -7.85 0.09
C ARG A 58 2.85 -8.15 1.44
N ILE A 59 2.57 -9.35 1.94
CA ILE A 59 3.30 -9.96 3.04
C ILE A 59 3.95 -11.22 2.51
N LEU A 60 5.27 -11.31 2.67
CA LEU A 60 6.08 -12.42 2.15
C LEU A 60 6.78 -13.14 3.29
N ILE A 61 6.77 -14.47 3.30
CA ILE A 61 7.61 -15.27 4.19
C ILE A 61 8.98 -15.43 3.52
N LYS A 62 10.03 -14.92 4.11
CA LYS A 62 11.41 -15.09 3.65
C LYS A 62 11.84 -16.55 3.86
N VAL A 63 12.06 -17.26 2.76
CA VAL A 63 12.54 -18.65 2.81
C VAL A 63 14.05 -18.69 2.93
N GLY A 64 14.75 -17.80 2.22
CA GLY A 64 16.21 -17.71 2.31
C GLY A 64 16.78 -16.48 1.64
N GLN A 65 18.05 -16.20 2.00
CA GLN A 65 18.84 -15.12 1.42
C GLN A 65 20.30 -15.57 1.30
N PHE A 66 20.90 -15.36 0.13
CA PHE A 66 22.27 -15.77 -0.15
C PHE A 66 22.86 -14.94 -1.30
N LYS A 67 24.18 -14.99 -1.46
CA LYS A 67 24.85 -14.39 -2.61
C LYS A 67 24.88 -15.37 -3.77
N ALA A 68 24.60 -14.92 -5.00
CA ALA A 68 24.77 -15.70 -6.22
C ALA A 68 25.15 -14.79 -7.39
N GLU A 69 26.29 -15.08 -8.02
CA GLU A 69 26.79 -14.37 -9.20
C GLU A 69 26.66 -15.22 -10.47
N THR A 70 26.38 -16.53 -10.31
CA THR A 70 26.19 -17.51 -11.39
C THR A 70 24.90 -18.29 -11.22
N PHE A 71 24.37 -18.86 -12.32
CA PHE A 71 23.18 -19.71 -12.26
C PHE A 71 23.43 -21.01 -11.49
N THR A 72 24.67 -21.51 -11.45
CA THR A 72 25.05 -22.68 -10.62
C THR A 72 24.91 -22.34 -9.13
N GLU A 73 25.48 -21.21 -8.68
CA GLU A 73 25.33 -20.76 -7.31
C GLU A 73 23.85 -20.49 -6.94
N LEU A 74 23.08 -19.91 -7.87
CA LEU A 74 21.64 -19.71 -7.69
C LEU A 74 20.92 -21.02 -7.48
N PHE A 75 21.22 -22.05 -8.32
CA PHE A 75 20.63 -23.37 -8.23
C PHE A 75 20.97 -24.06 -6.92
N ASP A 76 22.27 -24.16 -6.61
CA ASP A 76 22.77 -24.93 -5.46
C ASP A 76 22.27 -24.34 -4.13
N ASN A 77 22.37 -23.03 -3.96
CA ASN A 77 21.88 -22.36 -2.75
C ASN A 77 20.34 -22.43 -2.63
N THR A 78 19.61 -22.33 -3.74
CA THR A 78 18.13 -22.50 -3.71
C THR A 78 17.75 -23.92 -3.33
N LYS A 79 18.45 -24.95 -3.87
CA LYS A 79 18.22 -26.35 -3.54
C LYS A 79 18.55 -26.67 -2.09
N ALA A 80 19.53 -25.99 -1.49
CA ALA A 80 19.92 -26.19 -0.09
C ALA A 80 18.85 -25.69 0.93
N LEU A 81 17.91 -24.85 0.52
CA LEU A 81 16.82 -24.39 1.40
C LEU A 81 15.84 -25.52 1.73
N GLU A 82 15.29 -25.50 2.93
CA GLU A 82 14.36 -26.51 3.45
C GLU A 82 12.92 -26.26 2.95
N TRP A 83 12.69 -26.45 1.66
CA TRP A 83 11.41 -26.21 1.01
C TRP A 83 10.26 -27.03 1.55
N GLU A 84 10.53 -28.24 2.04
CA GLU A 84 9.59 -29.17 2.65
C GLU A 84 8.90 -28.63 3.91
N ASN A 85 9.51 -27.64 4.57
CA ASN A 85 8.90 -26.96 5.72
C ASN A 85 7.73 -26.04 5.30
N TYR A 86 7.66 -25.70 4.00
CA TYR A 86 6.68 -24.77 3.46
C TYR A 86 5.72 -25.45 2.47
N ILE A 87 6.24 -26.25 1.55
CA ILE A 87 5.48 -26.79 0.41
C ILE A 87 5.23 -28.28 0.63
N PRO A 88 3.97 -28.71 0.85
CA PRO A 88 3.62 -30.12 1.01
C PRO A 88 3.79 -30.87 -0.32
N LYS A 89 3.78 -32.20 -0.25
CA LYS A 89 4.03 -33.11 -1.38
C LYS A 89 3.19 -32.84 -2.62
N ASN A 90 1.94 -32.42 -2.45
CA ASN A 90 1.01 -32.10 -3.52
C ASN A 90 0.87 -30.60 -3.79
N GLY A 91 1.64 -29.73 -3.11
CA GLY A 91 1.57 -28.28 -3.25
C GLY A 91 1.92 -27.83 -4.68
N LYS A 92 1.11 -26.91 -5.22
CA LYS A 92 1.35 -26.26 -6.50
C LYS A 92 2.22 -25.03 -6.32
N PHE A 93 3.41 -25.02 -6.89
CA PHE A 93 4.33 -23.91 -6.72
C PHE A 93 4.94 -23.43 -8.04
N TRP A 94 5.16 -22.12 -8.11
CA TRP A 94 5.80 -21.47 -9.27
C TRP A 94 6.44 -20.15 -8.85
N VAL A 95 7.43 -19.71 -9.61
CA VAL A 95 8.03 -18.39 -9.42
C VAL A 95 7.22 -17.35 -10.18
N THR A 96 6.44 -16.54 -9.45
CA THR A 96 5.53 -15.54 -10.04
C THR A 96 6.28 -14.35 -10.61
N LYS A 97 7.40 -13.98 -9.97
CA LYS A 97 8.17 -12.80 -10.35
C LYS A 97 9.62 -12.96 -9.91
N ALA A 98 10.55 -12.63 -10.82
CA ALA A 98 11.95 -12.46 -10.52
C ALA A 98 12.36 -11.03 -10.92
N ASN A 99 12.84 -10.26 -9.96
CA ASN A 99 13.40 -8.92 -10.18
C ASN A 99 14.89 -8.95 -9.92
N SER A 100 15.68 -8.37 -10.82
CA SER A 100 17.12 -8.23 -10.61
C SER A 100 17.54 -6.79 -10.85
N VAL A 101 18.31 -6.22 -9.92
CA VAL A 101 18.80 -4.86 -9.96
C VAL A 101 20.28 -4.83 -9.60
N ASN A 102 21.09 -4.20 -10.44
CA ASN A 102 22.54 -4.06 -10.22
C ASN A 102 23.24 -5.39 -9.89
N SER A 103 22.91 -6.45 -10.61
CA SER A 103 23.36 -7.82 -10.36
C SER A 103 23.83 -8.50 -11.65
N LYS A 104 24.70 -9.50 -11.52
CA LYS A 104 25.21 -10.29 -12.66
C LYS A 104 24.12 -11.14 -13.32
N LEU A 105 23.23 -11.71 -12.52
CA LEU A 105 22.06 -12.44 -13.00
C LEU A 105 20.92 -11.43 -13.25
N PHE A 106 20.54 -11.23 -14.52
CA PHE A 106 19.55 -10.22 -14.92
C PHE A 106 18.36 -10.78 -15.72
N SER A 107 18.48 -11.98 -16.29
CA SER A 107 17.40 -12.60 -17.05
C SER A 107 16.30 -13.13 -16.12
N SER A 108 15.15 -12.44 -16.08
CA SER A 108 14.03 -12.82 -15.22
C SER A 108 13.51 -14.24 -15.48
N SER A 109 13.42 -14.64 -16.77
CA SER A 109 12.94 -15.96 -17.18
C SER A 109 13.90 -17.07 -16.75
N ASP A 110 15.22 -16.84 -16.89
CA ASP A 110 16.22 -17.84 -16.53
C ASP A 110 16.27 -18.00 -15.02
N ILE A 111 16.23 -16.90 -14.26
CA ILE A 111 16.15 -16.92 -12.79
C ILE A 111 14.92 -17.74 -12.35
N GLN A 112 13.74 -17.47 -12.94
CA GLN A 112 12.52 -18.20 -12.61
C GLN A 112 12.66 -19.72 -12.89
N SER A 113 13.20 -20.08 -14.05
CA SER A 113 13.38 -21.47 -14.46
C SER A 113 14.37 -22.21 -13.57
N ILE A 114 15.52 -21.58 -13.25
CA ILE A 114 16.57 -22.18 -12.41
C ILE A 114 16.05 -22.37 -10.98
N VAL A 115 15.39 -21.34 -10.40
CA VAL A 115 14.83 -21.44 -9.05
C VAL A 115 13.74 -22.52 -9.00
N LYS A 116 12.80 -22.57 -9.96
CA LYS A 116 11.76 -23.63 -10.02
C LYS A 116 12.41 -25.00 -10.08
N LYS A 117 13.44 -25.20 -10.92
CA LYS A 117 14.15 -26.46 -11.06
C LYS A 117 14.84 -26.88 -9.76
N ALA A 118 15.51 -25.96 -9.08
CA ALA A 118 16.20 -26.23 -7.81
C ALA A 118 15.23 -26.69 -6.71
N ILE A 119 14.05 -26.05 -6.62
CA ILE A 119 12.99 -26.44 -5.68
C ILE A 119 12.45 -27.83 -6.00
N VAL A 120 12.19 -28.10 -7.27
CA VAL A 120 11.72 -29.43 -7.72
C VAL A 120 12.72 -30.52 -7.32
N GLU A 121 14.02 -30.32 -7.56
CA GLU A 121 15.03 -31.31 -7.19
C GLU A 121 15.13 -31.53 -5.67
N ARG A 122 15.07 -30.45 -4.86
CA ARG A 122 15.03 -30.57 -3.39
C ARG A 122 13.82 -31.38 -2.92
N LEU A 123 12.63 -31.03 -3.38
CA LEU A 123 11.39 -31.68 -2.95
C LEU A 123 11.28 -33.12 -3.44
N LYS A 124 11.82 -33.44 -4.65
CA LYS A 124 11.92 -34.86 -5.14
C LYS A 124 12.77 -35.69 -4.20
N GLU A 125 13.93 -35.19 -3.80
CA GLU A 125 14.84 -35.89 -2.88
C GLU A 125 14.16 -36.12 -1.52
N HIS A 126 13.51 -35.07 -0.97
CA HIS A 126 12.88 -35.14 0.34
C HIS A 126 11.67 -36.09 0.34
N TYR A 127 10.73 -35.92 -0.60
CA TYR A 127 9.52 -36.72 -0.68
C TYR A 127 9.70 -38.08 -1.37
N ARG A 128 10.86 -38.34 -1.93
CA ARG A 128 11.19 -39.57 -2.67
C ARG A 128 10.19 -39.88 -3.80
N ILE A 129 9.86 -38.85 -4.60
CA ILE A 129 8.91 -38.93 -5.73
C ILE A 129 9.57 -38.49 -7.03
N GLY A 130 9.11 -39.07 -8.15
CA GLY A 130 9.57 -38.68 -9.49
C GLY A 130 8.74 -37.57 -10.13
N TRP A 131 7.50 -37.39 -9.66
CA TRP A 131 6.51 -36.47 -10.26
C TRP A 131 5.68 -35.79 -9.17
N PHE A 132 5.32 -34.50 -9.40
CA PHE A 132 4.41 -33.73 -8.56
C PHE A 132 3.07 -33.61 -9.24
N GLU A 133 1.98 -33.94 -8.54
CA GLU A 133 0.62 -33.84 -9.08
C GLU A 133 0.18 -32.36 -9.16
N GLU A 134 0.72 -31.50 -8.30
CA GLU A 134 0.41 -30.05 -8.21
C GLU A 134 -1.12 -29.79 -8.13
N ASP A 135 -1.87 -30.68 -7.49
CA ASP A 135 -3.32 -30.61 -7.31
C ASP A 135 -3.76 -29.96 -5.98
N GLY A 136 -2.79 -29.68 -5.12
CA GLY A 136 -3.00 -29.04 -3.83
C GLY A 136 -3.03 -27.52 -3.89
N ASP A 137 -2.85 -26.90 -2.73
CA ASP A 137 -2.85 -25.45 -2.57
C ASP A 137 -1.67 -24.76 -3.27
N SER A 138 -1.85 -23.51 -3.59
CA SER A 138 -0.90 -22.71 -4.36
C SER A 138 0.13 -22.02 -3.48
N TYR A 139 1.40 -22.16 -3.80
CA TYR A 139 2.55 -21.55 -3.12
C TYR A 139 3.34 -20.65 -4.09
N PRO A 140 2.88 -19.41 -4.33
CA PRO A 140 3.57 -18.50 -5.25
C PRO A 140 4.87 -17.98 -4.63
N ILE A 141 5.95 -18.04 -5.42
CA ILE A 141 7.31 -17.69 -4.99
C ILE A 141 7.74 -16.40 -5.67
N ARG A 142 8.42 -15.54 -4.93
CA ARG A 142 9.05 -14.33 -5.44
C ARG A 142 10.55 -14.37 -5.22
N VAL A 143 11.28 -13.91 -6.23
CA VAL A 143 12.73 -13.80 -6.20
C VAL A 143 13.12 -12.35 -6.43
N THR A 144 13.95 -11.83 -5.57
CA THR A 144 14.55 -10.49 -5.74
C THR A 144 16.06 -10.64 -5.65
N ILE A 145 16.78 -10.13 -6.65
CA ILE A 145 18.23 -10.07 -6.63
C ILE A 145 18.65 -8.59 -6.61
N MET A 146 19.41 -8.20 -5.63
CA MET A 146 19.94 -6.85 -5.51
C MET A 146 21.41 -6.90 -5.15
N LYS A 147 22.28 -6.35 -6.02
CA LYS A 147 23.74 -6.40 -5.83
C LYS A 147 24.24 -7.82 -5.56
N ASP A 148 23.76 -8.77 -6.39
CA ASP A 148 24.06 -10.20 -6.32
C ASP A 148 23.56 -10.93 -5.04
N ILE A 149 22.81 -10.24 -4.17
CA ILE A 149 22.12 -10.88 -3.04
C ILE A 149 20.74 -11.31 -3.47
N VAL A 150 20.52 -12.62 -3.45
CA VAL A 150 19.24 -13.27 -3.77
C VAL A 150 18.41 -13.36 -2.51
N THR A 151 17.17 -12.92 -2.57
CA THR A 151 16.13 -13.15 -1.55
C THR A 151 15.01 -13.94 -2.18
N ILE A 152 14.68 -15.07 -1.60
CA ILE A 152 13.55 -15.91 -2.05
C ILE A 152 12.48 -15.93 -0.96
N ALA A 153 11.23 -15.69 -1.35
CA ALA A 153 10.13 -15.59 -0.42
C ALA A 153 8.83 -16.17 -0.97
N LEU A 154 7.97 -16.68 -0.09
CA LEU A 154 6.60 -17.11 -0.38
C LEU A 154 5.62 -15.95 -0.25
N ASP A 155 4.74 -15.77 -1.22
CA ASP A 155 3.73 -14.73 -1.24
C ASP A 155 2.46 -15.19 -0.53
N THR A 156 2.22 -14.68 0.68
CA THR A 156 1.06 -15.03 1.50
C THR A 156 -0.21 -14.33 1.05
N SER A 157 -0.08 -13.17 0.40
CA SER A 157 -1.20 -12.27 0.11
C SER A 157 -2.00 -12.67 -1.14
N GLY A 158 -1.33 -13.20 -2.18
CA GLY A 158 -1.96 -13.51 -3.47
C GLY A 158 -2.17 -12.24 -4.31
N ASP A 159 -3.39 -11.75 -4.43
CA ASP A 159 -3.63 -10.44 -5.03
C ASP A 159 -2.95 -9.32 -4.24
N SER A 160 -2.50 -8.28 -4.93
CA SER A 160 -1.83 -7.15 -4.27
C SER A 160 -2.75 -6.48 -3.23
N LEU A 161 -2.20 -6.08 -2.08
CA LEU A 161 -2.97 -5.56 -0.96
C LEU A 161 -3.65 -4.21 -1.25
N HIS A 162 -3.24 -3.47 -2.30
CA HIS A 162 -4.00 -2.29 -2.74
C HIS A 162 -5.41 -2.63 -3.22
N LYS A 163 -5.66 -3.85 -3.72
CA LYS A 163 -7.00 -4.31 -4.07
C LYS A 163 -7.81 -4.57 -2.79
N ARG A 164 -8.37 -3.52 -2.18
CA ARG A 164 -9.16 -3.61 -0.94
C ARG A 164 -10.50 -4.32 -1.13
N GLY A 165 -11.01 -4.38 -2.36
CA GLY A 165 -12.32 -4.95 -2.70
C GLY A 165 -13.42 -3.92 -2.91
N TYR A 166 -13.26 -2.67 -2.48
CA TYR A 166 -14.31 -1.67 -2.62
C TYR A 166 -14.42 -1.06 -4.03
N ARG A 167 -13.43 -1.28 -4.92
CA ARG A 167 -13.48 -0.86 -6.33
C ARG A 167 -13.61 -2.07 -7.26
N PRO A 168 -14.82 -2.47 -7.65
CA PRO A 168 -15.03 -3.68 -8.44
C PRO A 168 -14.59 -3.55 -9.91
N ALA A 169 -14.49 -2.35 -10.46
CA ALA A 169 -14.11 -2.13 -11.86
C ALA A 169 -12.83 -1.30 -12.00
N ALA A 170 -11.88 -1.83 -12.78
CA ALA A 170 -10.70 -1.11 -13.21
C ALA A 170 -11.11 -0.01 -14.22
N GLY A 171 -11.28 1.20 -13.73
CA GLY A 171 -11.23 2.40 -14.54
C GLY A 171 -9.76 2.74 -14.91
N LYS A 172 -9.53 3.85 -15.65
CA LYS A 172 -8.19 4.43 -15.82
C LYS A 172 -7.54 4.55 -14.45
N ALA A 173 -6.33 4.02 -14.30
CA ALA A 173 -5.67 3.73 -13.05
C ALA A 173 -5.61 4.96 -12.10
N PRO A 174 -6.48 5.05 -11.11
CA PRO A 174 -6.33 6.02 -10.05
C PRO A 174 -5.10 5.65 -9.21
N ILE A 175 -4.68 6.54 -8.31
CA ILE A 175 -3.66 6.23 -7.31
C ILE A 175 -4.03 4.93 -6.57
N SER A 176 -3.02 4.07 -6.30
CA SER A 176 -3.29 2.83 -5.55
C SER A 176 -3.67 3.17 -4.10
N GLU A 177 -4.51 2.33 -3.51
CA GLU A 177 -5.01 2.50 -2.14
C GLU A 177 -3.89 2.47 -1.11
N THR A 178 -2.89 1.60 -1.32
CA THR A 178 -1.69 1.51 -0.47
C THR A 178 -0.87 2.79 -0.49
N LEU A 179 -0.72 3.39 -1.68
CA LEU A 179 -0.03 4.67 -1.83
C LEU A 179 -0.83 5.81 -1.21
N ALA A 180 -2.13 5.88 -1.47
CA ALA A 180 -3.00 6.91 -0.90
C ALA A 180 -3.00 6.85 0.64
N ALA A 181 -3.16 5.67 1.23
CA ALA A 181 -3.08 5.48 2.68
C ALA A 181 -1.72 5.93 3.24
N ALA A 182 -0.61 5.55 2.59
CA ALA A 182 0.73 5.93 3.01
C ALA A 182 0.95 7.45 2.94
N LEU A 183 0.42 8.12 1.92
CA LEU A 183 0.50 9.57 1.78
C LEU A 183 -0.32 10.29 2.84
N ILE A 184 -1.53 9.82 3.18
CA ILE A 184 -2.33 10.34 4.28
C ILE A 184 -1.54 10.21 5.59
N MET A 185 -1.01 9.03 5.88
CA MET A 185 -0.26 8.74 7.11
C MET A 185 1.10 9.46 7.19
N LEU A 186 1.64 9.93 6.06
CA LEU A 186 2.84 10.76 6.01
C LEU A 186 2.56 12.20 6.43
N THR A 187 1.30 12.65 6.37
CA THR A 187 0.86 13.97 6.82
C THR A 187 0.58 13.98 8.33
N PRO A 188 0.50 15.15 8.97
CA PRO A 188 0.06 15.25 10.36
C PRO A 188 -1.47 15.22 10.51
N TRP A 189 -2.23 14.89 9.46
CA TRP A 189 -3.67 14.76 9.56
C TRP A 189 -4.07 13.63 10.52
N ARG A 190 -5.16 13.84 11.22
CA ARG A 190 -5.85 12.87 12.09
C ARG A 190 -7.35 13.00 11.89
N GLY A 191 -8.10 11.95 12.17
CA GLY A 191 -9.54 11.88 11.92
C GLY A 191 -10.39 13.01 12.55
N ASP A 192 -9.91 13.63 13.61
CA ASP A 192 -10.54 14.80 14.29
C ASP A 192 -10.42 16.13 13.52
N ARG A 193 -9.71 16.15 12.39
CA ARG A 193 -9.46 17.32 11.56
C ARG A 193 -10.08 17.16 10.18
N ILE A 194 -10.66 18.24 9.65
CA ILE A 194 -11.22 18.24 8.30
C ILE A 194 -10.15 17.90 7.26
N LEU A 195 -10.50 17.00 6.34
CA LEU A 195 -9.75 16.66 5.15
C LEU A 195 -10.61 16.90 3.91
N VAL A 196 -10.04 17.58 2.92
CA VAL A 196 -10.68 17.81 1.62
C VAL A 196 -9.78 17.30 0.50
N ASP A 197 -10.35 16.54 -0.42
CA ASP A 197 -9.73 16.20 -1.72
C ASP A 197 -10.53 16.89 -2.84
N PRO A 198 -10.03 18.02 -3.40
CA PRO A 198 -10.73 18.77 -4.44
C PRO A 198 -10.59 18.17 -5.84
N PHE A 199 -9.92 17.02 -5.99
CA PHE A 199 -9.76 16.24 -7.23
C PHE A 199 -9.95 14.76 -6.90
N CYS A 200 -11.02 14.42 -6.18
CA CYS A 200 -11.14 13.12 -5.53
C CYS A 200 -11.27 11.94 -6.50
N GLY A 201 -11.63 12.19 -7.75
CA GLY A 201 -11.81 11.13 -8.72
C GLY A 201 -12.78 10.07 -8.19
N SER A 202 -12.38 8.81 -8.23
CA SER A 202 -13.16 7.68 -7.69
C SER A 202 -13.18 7.58 -6.16
N GLY A 203 -12.68 8.60 -5.44
CA GLY A 203 -12.75 8.71 -3.98
C GLY A 203 -11.62 8.06 -3.19
N THR A 204 -10.48 7.72 -3.81
CA THR A 204 -9.43 6.93 -3.11
C THR A 204 -8.92 7.59 -1.84
N PHE A 205 -8.52 8.87 -1.87
CA PHE A 205 -8.06 9.57 -0.67
C PHE A 205 -9.14 9.71 0.40
N PRO A 206 -10.37 10.19 0.09
CA PRO A 206 -11.43 10.26 1.08
C PRO A 206 -11.79 8.92 1.70
N ILE A 207 -11.85 7.83 0.91
CA ILE A 207 -12.18 6.50 1.40
C ILE A 207 -11.07 5.96 2.32
N GLU A 208 -9.81 6.01 1.90
CA GLU A 208 -8.69 5.56 2.74
C GLU A 208 -8.57 6.42 4.03
N ALA A 209 -8.86 7.72 3.96
CA ALA A 209 -8.91 8.58 5.14
C ALA A 209 -10.04 8.17 6.11
N ALA A 210 -11.24 7.89 5.60
CA ALA A 210 -12.36 7.43 6.41
C ALA A 210 -12.08 6.06 7.05
N MET A 211 -11.51 5.12 6.29
CA MET A 211 -11.08 3.82 6.84
C MET A 211 -10.01 3.98 7.93
N ILE A 212 -9.07 4.95 7.79
CA ILE A 212 -8.08 5.26 8.82
C ILE A 212 -8.75 5.87 10.05
N ALA A 213 -9.67 6.82 9.87
CA ALA A 213 -10.37 7.47 10.97
C ALA A 213 -11.25 6.49 11.76
N ALA A 214 -11.97 5.60 11.06
CA ALA A 214 -12.82 4.58 11.64
C ALA A 214 -12.07 3.31 12.09
N ASN A 215 -10.74 3.27 11.93
CA ASN A 215 -9.89 2.11 12.23
C ASN A 215 -10.32 0.81 11.51
N ILE A 216 -10.86 0.91 10.29
CA ILE A 216 -11.24 -0.24 9.46
C ILE A 216 -9.99 -0.85 8.85
N ALA A 217 -9.70 -2.11 9.14
CA ALA A 217 -8.56 -2.83 8.58
C ALA A 217 -8.75 -3.09 7.07
N PRO A 218 -7.73 -2.82 6.22
CA PRO A 218 -7.90 -2.82 4.77
C PRO A 218 -8.04 -4.22 4.15
N GLY A 219 -7.70 -5.27 4.90
CA GLY A 219 -7.71 -6.65 4.44
C GLY A 219 -8.96 -7.46 4.79
N MET A 220 -9.93 -6.91 5.54
CA MET A 220 -11.06 -7.66 6.07
C MET A 220 -11.96 -8.27 4.99
N ASN A 221 -12.20 -7.55 3.89
CA ASN A 221 -13.14 -7.95 2.83
C ASN A 221 -12.47 -8.63 1.65
N ARG A 222 -11.34 -9.33 1.87
CA ARG A 222 -10.61 -9.99 0.80
C ARG A 222 -10.10 -11.38 1.20
N LYS A 223 -9.68 -12.16 0.22
CA LYS A 223 -9.06 -13.47 0.43
C LYS A 223 -7.54 -13.38 0.26
N PHE A 224 -6.82 -14.25 0.97
CA PHE A 224 -5.37 -14.38 0.90
C PHE A 224 -4.97 -15.80 0.47
N THR A 225 -3.88 -15.92 -0.28
CA THR A 225 -3.40 -17.23 -0.72
C THR A 225 -3.07 -18.15 0.45
N ALA A 226 -2.44 -17.59 1.49
CA ALA A 226 -2.01 -18.35 2.66
C ALA A 226 -3.16 -18.81 3.58
N GLN A 227 -4.40 -18.37 3.36
CA GLN A 227 -5.57 -18.92 4.09
C GLN A 227 -5.77 -20.42 3.87
N LYS A 228 -5.21 -20.96 2.79
CA LYS A 228 -5.26 -22.38 2.46
C LYS A 228 -4.08 -23.19 3.02
N TRP A 229 -3.02 -22.55 3.50
CA TRP A 229 -1.78 -23.20 3.93
C TRP A 229 -1.88 -23.76 5.34
N THR A 230 -2.74 -24.79 5.52
CA THR A 230 -3.01 -25.39 6.83
C THR A 230 -1.80 -26.10 7.45
N ASN A 231 -0.77 -26.37 6.65
CA ASN A 231 0.53 -26.86 7.14
C ASN A 231 1.39 -25.78 7.82
N ILE A 232 1.09 -24.50 7.60
CA ILE A 232 1.83 -23.36 8.14
C ILE A 232 0.96 -22.56 9.12
N ILE A 233 -0.31 -22.33 8.77
CA ILE A 233 -1.22 -21.42 9.47
C ILE A 233 -2.50 -22.16 9.81
N ASP A 234 -2.85 -22.23 11.09
CA ASP A 234 -4.16 -22.72 11.50
C ASP A 234 -5.25 -21.76 10.99
N LYS A 235 -6.34 -22.33 10.48
CA LYS A 235 -7.47 -21.55 9.96
C LYS A 235 -8.09 -20.64 11.02
N GLN A 236 -8.06 -21.05 12.27
CA GLN A 236 -8.60 -20.26 13.38
C GLN A 236 -7.89 -18.93 13.52
N LEU A 237 -6.57 -18.86 13.30
CA LEU A 237 -5.79 -17.62 13.38
C LEU A 237 -6.26 -16.54 12.37
N TRP A 238 -6.80 -16.96 11.21
CA TRP A 238 -7.40 -16.01 10.27
C TRP A 238 -8.72 -15.43 10.79
N TYR A 239 -9.57 -16.25 11.42
CA TYR A 239 -10.81 -15.78 12.04
C TYR A 239 -10.51 -14.87 13.22
N ASP A 240 -9.62 -15.27 14.12
CA ASP A 240 -9.23 -14.48 15.29
C ASP A 240 -8.68 -13.10 14.87
N ALA A 241 -7.86 -13.04 13.80
CA ALA A 241 -7.33 -11.78 13.29
C ALA A 241 -8.39 -10.89 12.61
N VAL A 242 -9.44 -11.48 12.02
CA VAL A 242 -10.59 -10.71 11.48
C VAL A 242 -11.43 -10.21 12.65
N ASP A 243 -11.76 -11.05 13.62
CA ASP A 243 -12.56 -10.67 14.79
C ASP A 243 -11.87 -9.55 15.58
N GLU A 244 -10.53 -9.65 15.81
CA GLU A 244 -9.74 -8.56 16.41
C GLU A 244 -9.87 -7.25 15.62
N ALA A 245 -9.81 -7.33 14.28
CA ALA A 245 -9.93 -6.16 13.44
C ALA A 245 -11.35 -5.56 13.44
N GLU A 246 -12.39 -6.41 13.53
CA GLU A 246 -13.79 -5.98 13.64
C GLU A 246 -14.06 -5.26 14.97
N ASP A 247 -13.54 -5.78 16.08
CA ASP A 247 -13.68 -5.18 17.41
C ASP A 247 -13.03 -3.78 17.51
N MET A 248 -12.08 -3.50 16.65
CA MET A 248 -11.38 -2.20 16.61
C MET A 248 -12.11 -1.13 15.78
N ILE A 249 -13.17 -1.48 15.04
CA ILE A 249 -13.90 -0.54 14.17
C ILE A 249 -14.70 0.46 15.02
N ASN A 250 -14.55 1.73 14.69
CA ASN A 250 -15.34 2.82 15.27
C ASN A 250 -16.03 3.64 14.18
N LEU A 251 -17.26 3.28 13.83
CA LEU A 251 -18.06 4.03 12.84
C LEU A 251 -18.70 5.31 13.41
N ASP A 252 -18.70 5.45 14.75
CA ASP A 252 -19.22 6.66 15.42
C ASP A 252 -18.14 7.74 15.59
N VAL A 253 -16.99 7.57 14.92
CA VAL A 253 -15.91 8.56 14.95
C VAL A 253 -16.37 9.91 14.39
N GLU A 254 -16.18 10.98 15.17
CA GLU A 254 -16.41 12.34 14.67
C GLU A 254 -15.30 12.73 13.69
N THR A 255 -15.65 12.78 12.40
CA THR A 255 -14.73 13.17 11.34
C THR A 255 -15.41 14.06 10.31
N ASP A 256 -14.63 14.82 9.55
CA ASP A 256 -15.13 15.65 8.44
C ASP A 256 -14.22 15.43 7.23
N ILE A 257 -14.66 14.54 6.35
CA ILE A 257 -13.93 14.16 5.14
C ILE A 257 -14.78 14.53 3.94
N GLN A 258 -14.20 15.27 3.00
CA GLN A 258 -14.91 15.78 1.83
C GLN A 258 -14.13 15.45 0.56
N GLY A 259 -14.86 14.99 -0.45
CA GLY A 259 -14.31 14.72 -1.79
C GLY A 259 -15.07 15.51 -2.85
N PHE A 260 -14.35 16.27 -3.66
CA PHE A 260 -14.91 17.05 -4.76
C PHE A 260 -14.29 16.64 -6.08
N ASP A 261 -15.10 16.66 -7.13
CA ASP A 261 -14.66 16.52 -8.51
C ASP A 261 -15.62 17.32 -9.41
N ILE A 262 -15.14 17.76 -10.55
CA ILE A 262 -15.96 18.49 -11.54
C ILE A 262 -16.89 17.55 -12.33
N ASP A 263 -16.59 16.24 -12.33
CA ASP A 263 -17.31 15.21 -13.08
C ASP A 263 -18.32 14.51 -12.16
N ALA A 264 -19.62 14.73 -12.44
CA ALA A 264 -20.72 14.13 -11.71
C ALA A 264 -20.72 12.58 -11.77
N ASP A 265 -20.25 11.98 -12.89
CA ASP A 265 -20.20 10.53 -13.06
C ASP A 265 -19.11 9.92 -12.17
N VAL A 266 -18.01 10.62 -12.04
CA VAL A 266 -16.92 10.23 -11.16
C VAL A 266 -17.34 10.34 -9.69
N ILE A 267 -18.09 11.38 -9.31
CA ILE A 267 -18.66 11.51 -7.96
C ILE A 267 -19.66 10.38 -7.65
N ARG A 268 -20.49 9.95 -8.62
CA ARG A 268 -21.37 8.78 -8.42
C ARG A 268 -20.55 7.51 -8.14
N LYS A 269 -19.46 7.31 -8.86
CA LYS A 269 -18.54 6.19 -8.63
C LYS A 269 -17.87 6.28 -7.25
N ALA A 270 -17.44 7.47 -6.83
CA ALA A 270 -16.84 7.68 -5.51
C ALA A 270 -17.80 7.31 -4.38
N ARG A 271 -19.09 7.68 -4.49
CA ARG A 271 -20.14 7.29 -3.52
C ARG A 271 -20.34 5.79 -3.47
N SER A 272 -20.46 5.12 -4.63
CA SER A 272 -20.58 3.66 -4.69
C SER A 272 -19.36 2.93 -4.11
N ASN A 273 -18.16 3.44 -4.36
CA ASN A 273 -16.94 2.89 -3.76
C ASN A 273 -16.92 3.08 -2.24
N ALA A 274 -17.37 4.22 -1.72
CA ALA A 274 -17.47 4.47 -0.28
C ALA A 274 -18.51 3.57 0.39
N GLU A 275 -19.65 3.31 -0.27
CA GLU A 275 -20.66 2.35 0.16
C GLU A 275 -20.06 0.93 0.24
N ASN A 276 -19.35 0.48 -0.81
CA ASN A 276 -18.68 -0.81 -0.82
C ASN A 276 -17.60 -0.93 0.26
N ALA A 277 -16.99 0.19 0.68
CA ALA A 277 -16.01 0.24 1.77
C ALA A 277 -16.67 0.38 3.16
N GLY A 278 -17.99 0.58 3.23
CA GLY A 278 -18.73 0.78 4.49
C GLY A 278 -18.46 2.12 5.18
N VAL A 279 -18.03 3.15 4.43
CA VAL A 279 -17.66 4.47 4.97
C VAL A 279 -18.43 5.65 4.36
N GLU A 280 -19.49 5.39 3.64
CA GLU A 280 -20.29 6.40 2.93
C GLU A 280 -20.83 7.49 3.86
N LYS A 281 -21.14 7.16 5.11
CA LYS A 281 -21.64 8.11 6.11
C LYS A 281 -20.57 9.03 6.69
N LEU A 282 -19.30 8.68 6.52
CA LEU A 282 -18.15 9.45 7.02
C LEU A 282 -17.62 10.45 5.99
N ILE A 283 -18.15 10.42 4.75
CA ILE A 283 -17.61 11.20 3.63
C ILE A 283 -18.70 12.01 2.95
N HIS A 284 -18.45 13.30 2.74
CA HIS A 284 -19.29 14.14 1.90
C HIS A 284 -18.70 14.26 0.50
N PHE A 285 -19.37 13.68 -0.50
CA PHE A 285 -19.00 13.81 -1.91
C PHE A 285 -19.90 14.81 -2.64
N GLN A 286 -19.30 15.74 -3.38
CA GLN A 286 -20.01 16.76 -4.13
C GLN A 286 -19.36 17.03 -5.50
N GLU A 287 -20.19 17.18 -6.54
CA GLU A 287 -19.75 17.78 -7.81
C GLU A 287 -19.40 19.26 -7.55
N ARG A 288 -18.11 19.60 -7.70
CA ARG A 288 -17.63 20.93 -7.40
C ARG A 288 -16.29 21.18 -8.08
N SER A 289 -16.16 22.34 -8.73
CA SER A 289 -14.88 22.77 -9.30
C SER A 289 -13.91 23.19 -8.19
N VAL A 290 -12.60 22.93 -8.41
CA VAL A 290 -11.55 23.47 -7.54
C VAL A 290 -11.53 25.01 -7.52
N ALA A 291 -12.05 25.67 -8.55
CA ALA A 291 -12.19 27.13 -8.60
C ALA A 291 -13.18 27.66 -7.55
N ASP A 292 -14.07 26.82 -7.04
CA ASP A 292 -15.07 27.16 -6.02
C ASP A 292 -14.68 26.65 -4.62
N LEU A 293 -13.47 26.09 -4.49
CA LEU A 293 -12.97 25.58 -3.22
C LEU A 293 -12.96 26.68 -2.16
N SER A 294 -13.73 26.48 -1.10
CA SER A 294 -13.81 27.39 0.05
C SER A 294 -14.24 26.60 1.27
N HIS A 295 -13.81 27.02 2.47
CA HIS A 295 -14.24 26.41 3.71
C HIS A 295 -14.19 27.40 4.86
N HIS A 296 -15.14 27.28 5.81
CA HIS A 296 -15.21 28.16 7.00
C HIS A 296 -14.41 27.61 8.19
N LYS A 297 -14.18 26.28 8.26
CA LYS A 297 -13.36 25.67 9.31
C LYS A 297 -11.90 26.08 9.15
N LYS A 298 -11.18 26.14 10.27
CA LYS A 298 -9.74 26.45 10.32
C LYS A 298 -8.89 25.20 10.49
N TYR A 299 -7.63 25.30 10.15
CA TYR A 299 -6.61 24.26 10.35
C TYR A 299 -6.93 22.95 9.62
N GLY A 300 -7.59 23.02 8.48
CA GLY A 300 -7.91 21.86 7.65
C GLY A 300 -6.74 21.34 6.83
N PHE A 301 -6.97 20.23 6.18
CA PHE A 301 -6.02 19.55 5.31
C PHE A 301 -6.62 19.35 3.91
N ILE A 302 -5.83 19.67 2.91
CA ILE A 302 -6.05 19.22 1.53
C ILE A 302 -5.03 18.12 1.26
N ILE A 303 -5.49 16.91 0.87
CA ILE A 303 -4.63 15.81 0.43
C ILE A 303 -5.20 15.32 -0.89
N THR A 304 -4.42 15.44 -1.98
CA THR A 304 -5.00 15.31 -3.30
C THR A 304 -4.03 14.84 -4.36
N ASN A 305 -4.59 14.28 -5.43
CA ASN A 305 -3.93 13.82 -6.64
C ASN A 305 -4.52 14.55 -7.86
N PRO A 306 -4.11 15.82 -8.11
CA PRO A 306 -4.64 16.60 -9.23
C PRO A 306 -4.26 15.97 -10.58
N PRO A 307 -4.93 16.32 -11.69
CA PRO A 307 -4.61 15.80 -13.02
C PRO A 307 -3.18 16.14 -13.44
N TYR A 308 -2.53 15.22 -14.18
CA TYR A 308 -1.13 15.36 -14.64
C TYR A 308 -1.01 15.69 -16.14
N GLY A 309 -2.12 15.64 -16.90
CA GLY A 309 -2.11 15.78 -18.34
C GLY A 309 -1.59 14.55 -19.06
N GLU A 310 -2.18 13.40 -18.78
CA GLU A 310 -1.85 12.13 -19.47
C GLU A 310 -2.18 12.18 -20.97
N ARG A 311 -3.12 13.05 -21.38
CA ARG A 311 -3.44 13.33 -22.78
C ARG A 311 -2.88 14.68 -23.20
N LEU A 312 -2.53 14.82 -24.49
CA LEU A 312 -2.04 16.09 -25.04
C LEU A 312 -3.04 17.24 -24.84
N GLU A 313 -4.33 16.98 -25.03
CA GLU A 313 -5.42 17.94 -24.84
C GLU A 313 -5.55 18.41 -23.37
N ASP A 314 -5.25 17.55 -22.40
CA ASP A 314 -5.32 17.89 -20.99
C ASP A 314 -4.20 18.87 -20.57
N LYS A 315 -3.04 18.85 -21.26
CA LYS A 315 -1.87 19.67 -20.91
C LYS A 315 -2.12 21.16 -21.00
N GLU A 316 -2.95 21.61 -21.95
CA GLU A 316 -3.29 23.01 -22.12
C GLU A 316 -4.13 23.58 -20.99
N THR A 317 -4.92 22.74 -20.31
CA THR A 317 -5.79 23.14 -19.21
C THR A 317 -5.11 23.13 -17.85
N LEU A 318 -4.01 22.36 -17.68
CA LEU A 318 -3.30 22.21 -16.40
C LEU A 318 -2.87 23.54 -15.77
N PRO A 319 -2.27 24.50 -16.51
CA PRO A 319 -1.90 25.79 -15.93
C PRO A 319 -3.05 26.51 -15.26
N GLY A 320 -4.24 26.50 -15.88
CA GLY A 320 -5.47 27.08 -15.35
C GLY A 320 -5.95 26.37 -14.09
N ILE A 321 -5.95 25.04 -14.07
CA ILE A 321 -6.38 24.20 -12.94
C ILE A 321 -5.47 24.45 -11.72
N TYR A 322 -4.16 24.36 -11.89
CA TYR A 322 -3.21 24.57 -10.79
C TYR A 322 -3.22 26.01 -10.27
N SER A 323 -3.41 26.99 -11.16
CA SER A 323 -3.55 28.40 -10.78
C SER A 323 -4.86 28.66 -10.01
N ALA A 324 -5.96 28.04 -10.40
CA ALA A 324 -7.22 28.10 -9.67
C ALA A 324 -7.07 27.48 -8.27
N PHE A 325 -6.47 26.29 -8.21
CA PHE A 325 -6.20 25.61 -6.94
C PHE A 325 -5.34 26.48 -6.01
N GLY A 326 -4.23 27.02 -6.49
CA GLY A 326 -3.35 27.89 -5.70
C GLY A 326 -4.05 29.13 -5.18
N ARG A 327 -4.85 29.82 -6.05
CA ARG A 327 -5.64 31.00 -5.62
C ARG A 327 -6.65 30.68 -4.53
N GLN A 328 -7.35 29.54 -4.60
CA GLN A 328 -8.32 29.18 -3.57
C GLN A 328 -7.62 28.75 -2.28
N PHE A 329 -6.52 27.97 -2.40
CA PHE A 329 -5.73 27.60 -1.23
C PHE A 329 -5.19 28.83 -0.49
N ALA A 330 -4.76 29.86 -1.19
CA ALA A 330 -4.27 31.11 -0.58
C ALA A 330 -5.32 31.84 0.29
N LYS A 331 -6.62 31.56 0.07
CA LYS A 331 -7.71 32.10 0.90
C LYS A 331 -7.98 31.28 2.18
N LEU A 332 -7.40 30.09 2.28
CA LEU A 332 -7.54 29.18 3.41
C LEU A 332 -6.38 29.36 4.40
N ASP A 333 -6.34 30.50 5.11
CA ASP A 333 -5.20 31.02 5.89
C ASP A 333 -4.53 30.00 6.84
N SER A 334 -5.29 29.07 7.38
CA SER A 334 -4.81 28.13 8.39
C SER A 334 -4.69 26.68 7.87
N TRP A 335 -4.88 26.46 6.57
CA TRP A 335 -4.89 25.12 5.99
C TRP A 335 -3.51 24.67 5.55
N SER A 336 -3.31 23.35 5.57
CA SER A 336 -2.16 22.70 4.94
C SER A 336 -2.62 21.97 3.69
N ALA A 337 -1.81 22.01 2.63
CA ALA A 337 -2.07 21.25 1.41
C ALA A 337 -0.94 20.28 1.12
N TYR A 338 -1.32 19.10 0.66
CA TYR A 338 -0.44 18.02 0.25
C TYR A 338 -0.92 17.52 -1.11
N MET A 339 -0.08 17.59 -2.13
CA MET A 339 -0.43 17.10 -3.45
C MET A 339 0.64 16.19 -4.03
N ILE A 340 0.21 15.08 -4.62
CA ILE A 340 1.08 14.22 -5.42
C ILE A 340 0.84 14.51 -6.89
N THR A 341 1.91 14.78 -7.66
CA THR A 341 1.81 15.09 -9.08
C THR A 341 3.09 14.77 -9.83
N SER A 342 2.98 14.43 -11.12
CA SER A 342 4.09 14.35 -12.06
C SER A 342 4.20 15.59 -12.94
N TYR A 343 3.27 16.55 -12.81
CA TYR A 343 3.31 17.77 -13.61
C TYR A 343 4.47 18.67 -13.18
N GLU A 344 5.44 18.87 -14.06
CA GLU A 344 6.70 19.57 -13.74
C GLU A 344 6.48 21.02 -13.32
N ASP A 345 5.55 21.74 -13.98
CA ASP A 345 5.22 23.13 -13.69
C ASP A 345 4.19 23.30 -12.55
N ALA A 346 3.81 22.23 -11.84
CA ALA A 346 2.79 22.28 -10.80
C ALA A 346 3.03 23.38 -9.76
N VAL A 347 4.24 23.47 -9.23
CA VAL A 347 4.62 24.46 -8.21
C VAL A 347 4.55 25.89 -8.77
N LYS A 348 4.95 26.10 -10.01
CA LYS A 348 4.92 27.40 -10.70
C LYS A 348 3.49 27.93 -10.80
N TYR A 349 2.55 27.10 -11.27
CA TYR A 349 1.16 27.52 -11.45
C TYR A 349 0.36 27.52 -10.16
N PHE A 350 0.71 26.68 -9.19
CA PHE A 350 0.15 26.74 -7.84
C PHE A 350 0.49 28.05 -7.11
N GLY A 351 1.61 28.67 -7.47
CA GLY A 351 1.98 30.04 -7.04
C GLY A 351 2.54 30.12 -5.63
N ARG A 352 2.85 28.97 -4.99
CA ARG A 352 3.51 28.93 -3.67
C ARG A 352 4.65 27.91 -3.70
N LYS A 353 5.81 28.28 -3.15
CA LYS A 353 6.92 27.34 -2.96
C LYS A 353 6.55 26.32 -1.89
N PRO A 354 6.75 25.01 -2.13
CA PRO A 354 6.48 23.99 -1.12
C PRO A 354 7.49 24.07 0.04
N ASP A 355 7.00 23.77 1.24
CA ASP A 355 7.87 23.65 2.43
C ASP A 355 8.72 22.40 2.37
N LYS A 356 8.17 21.31 1.80
CA LYS A 356 8.88 20.06 1.55
C LYS A 356 8.41 19.42 0.26
N ASN A 357 9.28 18.64 -0.37
CA ASN A 357 8.93 17.73 -1.44
C ASN A 357 9.54 16.35 -1.18
N ARG A 358 8.86 15.33 -1.66
CA ARG A 358 9.37 13.96 -1.63
C ARG A 358 9.14 13.32 -2.98
N LYS A 359 10.18 12.76 -3.57
CA LYS A 359 10.09 11.95 -4.78
C LYS A 359 9.46 10.62 -4.46
N ILE A 360 8.39 10.26 -5.17
CA ILE A 360 7.64 9.01 -5.00
C ILE A 360 7.34 8.45 -6.38
N TYR A 361 7.29 7.13 -6.51
CA TYR A 361 6.86 6.49 -7.74
C TYR A 361 5.43 5.97 -7.60
N ASN A 362 4.56 6.42 -8.50
CA ASN A 362 3.21 5.87 -8.68
C ASN A 362 3.25 4.89 -9.86
N GLY A 363 3.41 3.61 -9.59
CA GLY A 363 3.77 2.62 -10.61
C GLY A 363 5.13 2.96 -11.23
N MET A 364 5.18 3.13 -12.56
CA MET A 364 6.40 3.55 -13.30
C MET A 364 6.56 5.07 -13.38
N LEU A 365 5.53 5.83 -12.97
CA LEU A 365 5.51 7.28 -13.10
C LEU A 365 6.26 7.92 -11.93
N LYS A 366 7.27 8.75 -12.26
CA LYS A 366 7.96 9.59 -11.28
C LYS A 366 7.04 10.75 -10.89
N THR A 367 6.72 10.85 -9.61
CA THR A 367 5.89 11.92 -9.04
C THR A 367 6.62 12.61 -7.89
N TYR A 368 6.09 13.75 -7.49
CA TYR A 368 6.51 14.46 -6.29
C TYR A 368 5.33 14.69 -5.36
N PHE A 369 5.52 14.41 -4.09
CA PHE A 369 4.58 14.76 -3.04
C PHE A 369 5.04 16.07 -2.40
N TYR A 370 4.33 17.14 -2.75
CA TYR A 370 4.59 18.48 -2.24
C TYR A 370 3.78 18.75 -0.99
N SER A 371 4.38 19.42 0.00
CA SER A 371 3.68 19.88 1.20
C SER A 371 3.76 21.39 1.33
N PHE A 372 2.60 22.00 1.59
CA PHE A 372 2.41 23.42 1.86
C PHE A 372 1.77 23.54 3.23
N GLN A 373 2.58 23.84 4.24
CA GLN A 373 2.15 23.78 5.63
C GLN A 373 1.47 25.09 6.05
N GLY A 374 0.31 24.96 6.68
CA GLY A 374 -0.34 26.02 7.43
C GLY A 374 0.16 26.10 8.88
N PRO A 375 -0.26 27.11 9.65
CA PRO A 375 0.06 27.23 11.05
C PRO A 375 -0.52 26.08 11.87
N LYS A 376 0.15 25.72 12.95
CA LYS A 376 -0.40 24.76 13.92
C LYS A 376 -1.56 25.41 14.69
N PRO A 377 -2.60 24.64 15.04
CA PRO A 377 -3.64 25.14 15.94
C PRO A 377 -3.03 25.56 17.27
N PRO A 378 -3.61 26.57 17.96
CA PRO A 378 -3.17 26.95 19.29
C PRO A 378 -3.27 25.74 20.24
N LYS A 379 -2.29 25.61 21.12
CA LYS A 379 -2.37 24.58 22.17
C LYS A 379 -3.61 24.83 22.99
N LYS A 380 -4.45 23.81 23.21
CA LYS A 380 -5.50 23.89 24.26
C LYS A 380 -4.78 24.16 25.59
N GLU A 381 -5.13 25.26 26.26
CA GLU A 381 -4.67 25.51 27.61
C GLU A 381 -5.15 24.35 28.50
N LYS A 382 -4.22 23.71 29.20
CA LYS A 382 -4.55 22.71 30.22
C LYS A 382 -5.20 23.45 31.38
N GLY A 383 -6.52 23.49 31.40
CA GLY A 383 -7.25 24.05 32.51
C GLY A 383 -8.57 24.67 32.10
N GLN A 384 -9.54 23.86 31.72
CA GLN A 384 -10.97 24.12 31.89
C GLN A 384 -11.74 22.79 31.75
N GLU A 385 -11.46 21.86 32.63
CA GLU A 385 -12.47 20.89 33.07
C GLU A 385 -13.31 21.61 34.15
N ARG A 386 -14.53 21.97 33.76
CA ARG A 386 -15.65 22.20 34.68
C ARG A 386 -16.83 21.39 34.20
#